data_6a540f38548d97998a9c8ad26d0202aa
#
_entry.id   6a540f38548d97998a9c8ad26d0202aa
#
_cell.length_a   1.000
_cell.length_b   1.000
_cell.length_c   1.000
_cell.angle_alpha   90.00
_cell.angle_beta   90.00
_cell.angle_gamma   90.00
#
_symmetry.space_group_name_H-M   'P 1'
#
loop_
_entity.id
_entity.type
_entity.pdbx_description
1 polymer ?
#
loop_
_entity_poly.entity_id
_entity_poly.type
_entity_poly.pdbx_seq_one_letter_code
_entity_poly.pdbx_strand_id
1 'polypeptide(L)'
;ANVQSLAIPFKAGINAVIMDRQNKIRLIGGGETHLKKGETYGPYFSVFPLGEEVFGFSIKGAKYPLTNHTLIPYDSLCVSNQFQEDEVTISFLNGIVILMETKDR
;
A
#
# COMPACT_ATOMS: atom_id res chain seq x y z
N ALA A 1 -13.59 0.52 -12.42
CA ALA A 1 -13.88 -0.06 -11.10
C ALA A 1 -13.55 0.94 -10.00
N ASN A 2 -14.28 0.87 -8.93
CA ASN A 2 -14.12 1.77 -7.79
C ASN A 2 -13.31 1.05 -6.70
N VAL A 3 -12.27 1.70 -6.17
CA VAL A 3 -11.45 1.14 -5.09
C VAL A 3 -12.32 0.77 -3.88
N GLN A 4 -13.36 1.53 -3.61
CA GLN A 4 -14.30 1.23 -2.52
C GLN A 4 -14.95 -0.14 -2.68
N SER A 5 -15.09 -0.64 -3.90
CA SER A 5 -15.70 -1.95 -4.14
C SER A 5 -14.84 -3.11 -3.63
N LEU A 6 -13.57 -2.86 -3.31
CA LEU A 6 -12.68 -3.86 -2.71
C LEU A 6 -12.97 -4.07 -1.22
N ALA A 7 -13.65 -3.13 -0.57
CA ALA A 7 -13.85 -3.17 0.89
C ALA A 7 -14.69 -4.37 1.33
N ILE A 8 -15.74 -4.71 0.57
CA ILE A 8 -16.62 -5.83 0.93
C ILE A 8 -15.88 -7.16 0.87
N PRO A 9 -15.23 -7.54 -0.26
CA PRO A 9 -14.47 -8.79 -0.28
C PRO A 9 -13.32 -8.78 0.72
N PHE A 10 -12.65 -7.65 0.95
CA PHE A 10 -11.58 -7.57 1.93
C PHE A 10 -12.08 -7.90 3.34
N LYS A 11 -13.21 -7.32 3.75
CA LYS A 11 -13.81 -7.59 5.05
C LYS A 11 -14.28 -9.04 5.19
N ALA A 12 -14.56 -9.71 4.09
CA ALA A 12 -14.90 -11.13 4.06
C ALA A 12 -13.67 -12.04 3.97
N GLY A 13 -12.46 -11.49 4.04
CA GLY A 13 -11.22 -12.25 3.98
C GLY A 13 -10.81 -12.68 2.56
N ILE A 14 -11.38 -12.06 1.55
CA ILE A 14 -11.09 -12.38 0.15
C ILE A 14 -10.09 -11.36 -0.41
N ASN A 15 -9.01 -11.85 -1.01
CA ASN A 15 -8.04 -11.00 -1.70
C ASN A 15 -8.56 -10.65 -3.09
N ALA A 16 -9.11 -9.46 -3.23
CA ALA A 16 -9.55 -8.93 -4.51
C ALA A 16 -8.58 -7.85 -4.97
N VAL A 17 -8.41 -7.72 -6.27
CA VAL A 17 -7.54 -6.70 -6.85
C VAL A 17 -8.24 -6.00 -8.01
N ILE A 18 -7.87 -4.75 -8.22
CA ILE A 18 -8.22 -4.00 -9.42
C ILE A 18 -6.94 -3.87 -10.23
N MET A 19 -7.00 -4.22 -11.49
CA MET A 19 -5.81 -4.15 -12.35
C MET A 19 -6.15 -3.44 -13.65
N ASP A 20 -5.20 -2.63 -14.11
CA ASP A 20 -5.20 -2.11 -15.48
C ASP A 20 -3.78 -2.28 -16.04
N ARG A 21 -3.47 -1.64 -17.16
CA ARG A 21 -2.15 -1.77 -17.79
C ARG A 21 -1.00 -1.30 -16.91
N GLN A 22 -1.25 -0.29 -16.07
CA GLN A 22 -0.20 0.38 -15.32
C GLN A 22 -0.22 0.03 -13.85
N ASN A 23 -1.40 -0.32 -13.31
CA ASN A 23 -1.60 -0.40 -11.88
C ASN A 23 -2.22 -1.71 -11.43
N LYS A 24 -1.81 -2.15 -10.24
CA LYS A 24 -2.47 -3.21 -9.50
C LYS A 24 -2.79 -2.65 -8.12
N ILE A 25 -4.07 -2.65 -7.77
CA ILE A 25 -4.57 -2.04 -6.53
C ILE A 25 -5.21 -3.10 -5.67
N ARG A 26 -4.82 -3.15 -4.41
CA ARG A 26 -5.44 -4.02 -3.39
C ARG A 26 -5.47 -3.32 -2.04
N LEU A 27 -6.24 -3.88 -1.14
CA LEU A 27 -6.31 -3.41 0.24
C LEU A 27 -5.43 -4.27 1.12
N ILE A 28 -4.81 -3.65 2.12
CA ILE A 28 -4.02 -4.37 3.13
C ILE A 28 -4.51 -3.94 4.51
N GLY A 29 -4.48 -4.87 5.45
CA GLY A 29 -4.91 -4.66 6.82
C GLY A 29 -3.74 -4.43 7.76
N GLY A 30 -4.05 -4.22 9.05
CA GLY A 30 -3.05 -4.00 10.08
C GLY A 30 -2.11 -5.19 10.24
N GLY A 31 -0.93 -4.94 10.79
CA GLY A 31 0.16 -5.88 10.87
C GLY A 31 1.21 -5.58 9.82
N GLU A 32 1.89 -6.61 9.33
CA GLU A 32 2.96 -6.46 8.35
C GLU A 32 2.54 -6.97 6.98
N THR A 33 2.92 -6.23 5.95
CA THR A 33 2.80 -6.63 4.55
C THR A 33 4.18 -6.55 3.94
N HIS A 34 4.62 -7.61 3.26
CA HIS A 34 5.94 -7.69 2.66
C HIS A 34 5.83 -7.65 1.15
N LEU A 35 6.62 -6.79 0.53
CA LEU A 35 6.75 -6.70 -0.93
C LEU A 35 8.16 -7.11 -1.30
N LYS A 36 8.31 -7.98 -2.31
CA LYS A 36 9.62 -8.40 -2.79
C LYS A 36 9.92 -7.77 -4.13
N LYS A 37 11.11 -7.21 -4.25
CA LYS A 37 11.57 -6.61 -5.49
C LYS A 37 11.56 -7.66 -6.61
N GLY A 38 10.99 -7.27 -7.75
CA GLY A 38 10.85 -8.16 -8.89
C GLY A 38 9.58 -9.02 -8.87
N GLU A 39 8.85 -9.06 -7.76
CA GLU A 39 7.59 -9.80 -7.64
C GLU A 39 6.36 -8.91 -7.62
N THR A 40 6.55 -7.59 -7.54
CA THR A 40 5.47 -6.63 -7.60
C THR A 40 5.09 -6.34 -9.05
N TYR A 41 3.91 -5.77 -9.24
CA TYR A 41 3.39 -5.46 -10.58
C TYR A 41 4.25 -4.45 -11.33
N GLY A 42 4.99 -3.61 -10.59
CA GLY A 42 5.89 -2.62 -11.17
C GLY A 42 6.89 -2.13 -10.12
N PRO A 43 7.84 -1.26 -10.51
CA PRO A 43 8.89 -0.81 -9.60
C PRO A 43 8.45 0.25 -8.61
N TYR A 44 7.27 0.82 -8.79
CA TYR A 44 6.76 1.89 -7.93
C TYR A 44 5.57 1.42 -7.12
N PHE A 45 5.41 1.95 -5.92
CA PHE A 45 4.23 1.69 -5.11
C PHE A 45 3.81 2.94 -4.35
N SER A 46 2.51 3.03 -4.09
CA SER A 46 1.90 4.13 -3.35
C SER A 46 0.95 3.55 -2.32
N VAL A 47 0.80 4.24 -1.19
CA VAL A 47 -0.10 3.82 -0.12
C VAL A 47 -0.98 5.00 0.29
N PHE A 48 -2.25 4.69 0.55
CA PHE A 48 -3.24 5.67 0.96
C PHE A 48 -4.15 5.05 2.01
N PRO A 49 -4.58 5.80 3.04
CA PRO A 49 -5.57 5.24 3.95
C PRO A 49 -6.92 5.13 3.25
N LEU A 50 -7.65 4.06 3.54
CA LEU A 50 -9.03 3.94 3.07
C LEU A 50 -9.94 4.55 4.14
N GLY A 51 -10.38 5.79 3.91
CA GLY A 51 -11.20 6.53 4.86
C GLY A 51 -10.36 7.35 5.82
N GLU A 52 -10.35 6.94 7.10
CA GLU A 52 -9.70 7.71 8.17
C GLU A 52 -8.19 7.50 8.21
N GLU A 53 -7.53 8.30 9.04
CA GLU A 53 -6.09 8.18 9.25
C GLU A 53 -5.70 6.81 9.80
N VAL A 54 -4.47 6.41 9.50
CA VAL A 54 -3.88 5.15 9.96
C VAL A 54 -2.66 5.48 10.81
N PHE A 55 -2.65 4.96 12.04
CA PHE A 55 -1.59 5.25 13.01
C PHE A 55 -0.51 4.18 12.99
N GLY A 56 0.68 4.57 13.45
CA GLY A 56 1.80 3.66 13.57
C GLY A 56 2.28 3.13 12.23
N PHE A 57 2.16 3.93 11.18
CA PHE A 57 2.47 3.52 9.82
C PHE A 57 3.98 3.60 9.57
N SER A 58 4.57 2.49 9.17
CA SER A 58 6.00 2.41 8.88
C SER A 58 6.22 1.73 7.54
N ILE A 59 7.24 2.20 6.83
CA ILE A 59 7.73 1.58 5.60
C ILE A 59 9.23 1.41 5.77
N LYS A 60 9.71 0.17 5.67
CA LYS A 60 11.14 -0.16 5.74
C LYS A 60 11.58 -0.76 4.42
N GLY A 61 12.83 -0.48 4.05
CA GLY A 61 13.41 -1.03 2.82
C GLY A 61 13.07 -0.24 1.56
N ALA A 62 12.37 0.86 1.69
CA ALA A 62 11.98 1.71 0.56
C ALA A 62 12.90 2.92 0.43
N LYS A 63 12.89 3.53 -0.73
CA LYS A 63 13.66 4.75 -1.00
C LYS A 63 13.23 5.90 -0.09
N TYR A 64 11.94 5.98 0.21
CA TYR A 64 11.37 7.00 1.11
C TYR A 64 10.74 6.29 2.31
N PRO A 65 11.57 5.88 3.30
CA PRO A 65 11.05 5.15 4.45
C PRO A 65 10.31 6.06 5.41
N LEU A 66 9.42 5.45 6.19
CA LEU A 66 8.67 6.13 7.24
C LEU A 66 8.76 5.30 8.52
N THR A 67 8.74 5.99 9.66
CA THR A 67 8.76 5.32 10.96
C THR A 67 7.67 5.92 11.83
N ASN A 68 6.72 5.06 12.26
CA ASN A 68 5.65 5.42 13.17
C ASN A 68 4.91 6.71 12.74
N HIS A 69 4.63 6.80 11.47
CA HIS A 69 3.96 7.96 10.85
C HIS A 69 2.45 7.82 10.97
N THR A 70 1.75 8.94 11.08
CA THR A 70 0.29 8.93 10.95
C THR A 70 -0.04 9.20 9.48
N LEU A 71 -0.55 8.18 8.81
CA LEU A 71 -0.93 8.27 7.40
C LEU A 71 -2.32 8.90 7.33
N ILE A 72 -2.40 10.08 6.74
CA ILE A 72 -3.65 10.81 6.60
C ILE A 72 -4.08 10.83 5.13
N PRO A 73 -5.38 11.00 4.85
CA PRO A 73 -5.84 11.26 3.48
C PRO A 73 -5.10 12.47 2.93
N TYR A 74 -4.76 12.47 1.67
CA TYR A 74 -4.02 13.55 1.00
C TYR A 74 -2.55 13.68 1.40
N ASP A 75 -1.98 12.69 2.10
CA ASP A 75 -0.56 12.69 2.44
C ASP A 75 0.24 12.31 1.20
N SER A 76 1.04 13.24 0.69
CA SER A 76 1.83 13.01 -0.52
C SER A 76 3.14 12.28 -0.27
N LEU A 77 3.52 12.04 1.00
CA LEU A 77 4.79 11.39 1.34
C LEU A 77 4.86 9.94 0.89
N CYS A 78 3.72 9.32 0.65
CA CYS A 78 3.63 7.89 0.36
C CYS A 78 3.30 7.61 -1.10
N VAL A 79 3.56 8.56 -1.99
CA VAL A 79 3.27 8.43 -3.42
C VAL A 79 4.54 8.10 -4.19
N SER A 80 4.45 7.13 -5.10
CA SER A 80 5.54 6.71 -5.99
C SER A 80 6.83 6.36 -5.27
N ASN A 81 6.70 5.58 -4.20
CA ASN A 81 7.86 5.04 -3.49
C ASN A 81 8.52 3.93 -4.31
N GLN A 82 9.74 3.58 -3.98
CA GLN A 82 10.53 2.60 -4.71
C GLN A 82 11.25 1.68 -3.74
N PHE A 83 11.72 0.54 -4.24
CA PHE A 83 12.57 -0.35 -3.46
C PHE A 83 13.96 0.25 -3.31
N GLN A 84 14.46 0.26 -2.08
CA GLN A 84 15.87 0.53 -1.78
C GLN A 84 16.59 -0.79 -1.51
N GLU A 85 15.87 -1.74 -0.89
CA GLU A 85 16.37 -3.07 -0.59
C GLU A 85 15.53 -4.10 -1.33
N ASP A 86 15.89 -5.37 -1.22
CA ASP A 86 15.18 -6.45 -1.93
C ASP A 86 13.77 -6.69 -1.39
N GLU A 87 13.52 -6.27 -0.15
CA GLU A 87 12.21 -6.39 0.46
C GLU A 87 11.80 -5.08 1.10
N VAL A 88 10.53 -4.73 0.90
CA VAL A 88 9.88 -3.61 1.59
C VAL A 88 8.88 -4.18 2.56
N THR A 89 8.89 -3.69 3.80
CA THR A 89 7.91 -4.07 4.81
C THR A 89 7.07 -2.86 5.16
N ILE A 90 5.76 -3.01 5.00
CA ILE A 90 4.76 -2.00 5.37
C ILE A 90 4.05 -2.51 6.60
N SER A 91 3.99 -1.69 7.66
CA SER A 91 3.34 -2.09 8.90
C SER A 91 2.53 -0.95 9.50
N PHE A 92 1.42 -1.29 10.14
CA PHE A 92 0.59 -0.33 10.87
C PHE A 92 -0.31 -1.08 11.84
N LEU A 93 -0.94 -0.34 12.75
CA LEU A 93 -1.71 -0.96 13.84
C LEU A 93 -3.10 -1.40 13.39
N ASN A 94 -3.92 -0.46 12.98
CA ASN A 94 -5.33 -0.70 12.66
C ASN A 94 -5.72 0.04 11.41
N GLY A 95 -6.81 -0.37 10.81
CA GLY A 95 -7.37 0.29 9.65
C GLY A 95 -7.09 -0.47 8.36
N ILE A 96 -7.39 0.17 7.25
CA ILE A 96 -7.24 -0.41 5.93
C ILE A 96 -6.45 0.59 5.07
N VAL A 97 -5.47 0.08 4.36
CA VAL A 97 -4.62 0.88 3.48
C VAL A 97 -4.79 0.39 2.04
N ILE A 98 -4.89 1.33 1.13
CA ILE A 98 -4.89 1.06 -0.31
C ILE A 98 -3.43 0.98 -0.74
N LEU A 99 -3.04 -0.16 -1.29
CA LEU A 99 -1.70 -0.37 -1.86
C LEU A 99 -1.83 -0.40 -3.38
N MET A 100 -1.13 0.51 -4.05
CA MET A 100 -1.09 0.57 -5.51
C MET A 100 0.32 0.31 -6.00
N GLU A 101 0.50 -0.77 -6.77
CA GLU A 101 1.76 -1.09 -7.44
C GLU A 101 1.67 -0.60 -8.86
N THR A 102 2.69 0.10 -9.34
CA THR A 102 2.62 0.83 -10.61
C THR A 102 3.87 0.58 -11.46
N LYS A 103 3.67 0.38 -12.77
CA LYS A 103 4.76 0.19 -13.73
C LYS A 103 5.45 1.50 -14.07
N ASP A 104 4.66 2.58 -14.18
CA ASP A 104 5.16 3.92 -14.46
C ASP A 104 4.63 4.92 -13.44
N ARG A 105 5.32 6.02 -13.34
CA ARG A 105 4.95 7.11 -12.43
C ARG A 105 3.80 7.95 -12.97
#